data_e20b8f0f8230d3980a43beaa69d2030b
#
_entry.id   e20b8f0f8230d3980a43beaa69d2030b
#
_cell.length_a   1.000
_cell.length_b   1.000
_cell.length_c   1.000
_cell.angle_alpha   90.00
_cell.angle_beta   90.00
_cell.angle_gamma   90.00
#
_symmetry.space_group_name_H-M   'P 1'
#
loop_
_entity.id
_entity.type
_entity.pdbx_description
1 polymer ?
#
loop_
_entity_poly.entity_id
_entity_poly.type
_entity_poly.pdbx_seq_one_letter_code
_entity_poly.pdbx_strand_id
1 'polypeptide(L)'
;MEKSTHFVVQCVEKNKLDAGIDFVIQPIFDLSRFACIGGEVLVRGTHRRNIVPPNCFISQLEETGGILPMGDYVMAQAFKFIARQPQALRENPLFTLNISQVQLNDAEFSSRALDMMQKNNLSPRNFIFEITDIIDTPEESVCQNLDQLSEAGIQLAWDGIDSLETLKSRLAIWTTDYIKLDRSCLTAGNIEKTFLMLDYINEIDIDVIIEGVENYTHVSAMLRHGVKYGQGFLFSRPISKEHFHQEYMQPER
;
A
#
# COMPACT_ATOMS: atom_id res chain seq x y z
N MET A 1 -1.49 -4.19 25.75
CA MET A 1 -1.35 -3.45 24.48
C MET A 1 -0.49 -2.22 24.66
N GLU A 2 -0.78 -1.31 25.57
CA GLU A 2 -0.03 -0.07 25.84
C GLU A 2 1.50 -0.24 26.03
N LYS A 3 1.94 -1.21 26.85
CA LYS A 3 3.38 -1.51 27.04
C LYS A 3 4.07 -1.97 25.74
N SER A 4 3.37 -2.64 24.86
CA SER A 4 3.93 -3.12 23.59
C SER A 4 4.01 -1.99 22.57
N THR A 5 3.03 -1.10 22.53
CA THR A 5 3.05 0.14 21.74
C THR A 5 4.22 1.03 22.14
N HIS A 6 4.37 1.29 23.45
CA HIS A 6 5.48 2.06 23.99
C HIS A 6 6.85 1.46 23.64
N PHE A 7 6.98 0.14 23.67
CA PHE A 7 8.21 -0.55 23.26
C PHE A 7 8.52 -0.31 21.76
N VAL A 8 7.52 -0.42 20.89
CA VAL A 8 7.68 -0.17 19.43
C VAL A 8 8.18 1.23 19.17
N VAL A 9 7.53 2.25 19.77
CA VAL A 9 7.94 3.66 19.64
C VAL A 9 9.37 3.86 20.15
N GLN A 10 9.72 3.30 21.30
CA GLN A 10 11.09 3.37 21.83
C GLN A 10 12.13 2.72 20.91
N CYS A 11 11.76 1.66 20.18
CA CYS A 11 12.67 1.04 19.21
C CYS A 11 12.99 2.00 18.07
N VAL A 12 11.99 2.74 17.58
CA VAL A 12 12.19 3.77 16.56
C VAL A 12 13.07 4.91 17.09
N GLU A 13 12.71 5.49 18.24
CA GLU A 13 13.45 6.61 18.89
C GLU A 13 14.92 6.27 19.17
N LYS A 14 15.21 5.02 19.51
CA LYS A 14 16.57 4.54 19.80
C LYS A 14 17.29 3.95 18.59
N ASN A 15 16.72 4.07 17.40
CA ASN A 15 17.24 3.50 16.15
C ASN A 15 17.53 1.98 16.25
N LYS A 16 16.63 1.24 16.92
CA LYS A 16 16.63 -0.23 17.03
C LYS A 16 15.45 -0.83 16.31
N LEU A 17 15.28 -0.44 15.04
CA LEU A 17 14.11 -0.76 14.23
C LEU A 17 13.90 -2.26 14.07
N ASP A 18 14.96 -3.03 13.88
CA ASP A 18 14.97 -4.50 13.77
C ASP A 18 14.40 -5.22 15.00
N ALA A 19 14.43 -4.58 16.16
CA ALA A 19 13.92 -5.17 17.42
C ALA A 19 12.41 -4.95 17.60
N GLY A 20 11.81 -3.95 16.91
CA GLY A 20 10.43 -3.53 17.17
C GLY A 20 9.55 -3.38 15.93
N ILE A 21 10.14 -3.37 14.72
CA ILE A 21 9.41 -3.15 13.46
C ILE A 21 9.62 -4.34 12.52
N ASP A 22 8.54 -4.83 11.96
CA ASP A 22 8.52 -5.80 10.88
C ASP A 22 7.37 -5.47 9.92
N PHE A 23 7.15 -6.26 8.87
CA PHE A 23 6.01 -6.16 7.99
C PHE A 23 5.45 -7.53 7.62
N VAL A 24 4.20 -7.52 7.22
CA VAL A 24 3.51 -8.65 6.59
C VAL A 24 3.06 -8.23 5.20
N ILE A 25 2.62 -9.18 4.37
CA ILE A 25 2.14 -8.89 3.03
C ILE A 25 0.71 -9.38 2.91
N GLN A 26 -0.19 -8.52 2.43
CA GLN A 26 -1.52 -8.95 2.02
C GLN A 26 -1.54 -9.12 0.51
N PRO A 27 -1.82 -10.34 0.00
CA PRO A 27 -1.83 -10.59 -1.44
C PRO A 27 -2.90 -9.78 -2.17
N ILE A 28 -2.54 -9.25 -3.35
CA ILE A 28 -3.44 -8.59 -4.31
C ILE A 28 -3.67 -9.56 -5.47
N PHE A 29 -4.92 -9.69 -5.90
CA PHE A 29 -5.34 -10.64 -6.91
C PHE A 29 -5.91 -9.95 -8.16
N ASP A 30 -5.60 -10.51 -9.32
CA ASP A 30 -6.42 -10.32 -10.52
C ASP A 30 -7.73 -11.07 -10.31
N LEU A 31 -8.84 -10.34 -10.25
CA LEU A 31 -10.16 -10.88 -9.96
C LEU A 31 -10.68 -11.82 -11.06
N SER A 32 -10.25 -11.61 -12.31
CA SER A 32 -10.68 -12.40 -13.45
C SER A 32 -10.00 -13.77 -13.53
N ARG A 33 -8.73 -13.82 -13.11
CA ARG A 33 -7.87 -15.00 -13.17
C ARG A 33 -7.76 -15.74 -11.85
N PHE A 34 -8.19 -15.11 -10.76
CA PHE A 34 -7.93 -15.58 -9.39
C PHE A 34 -6.43 -15.83 -9.13
N ALA A 35 -5.59 -15.02 -9.74
CA ALA A 35 -4.14 -15.13 -9.63
C ALA A 35 -3.57 -14.00 -8.77
N CYS A 36 -2.66 -14.32 -7.86
CA CYS A 36 -1.93 -13.33 -7.11
C CYS A 36 -0.98 -12.57 -8.04
N ILE A 37 -1.11 -11.24 -8.07
CA ILE A 37 -0.29 -10.36 -8.92
C ILE A 37 0.73 -9.54 -8.12
N GLY A 38 0.73 -9.65 -6.80
CA GLY A 38 1.60 -8.88 -5.90
C GLY A 38 1.03 -8.82 -4.50
N GLY A 39 1.30 -7.75 -3.78
CA GLY A 39 0.77 -7.62 -2.43
C GLY A 39 1.11 -6.30 -1.75
N GLU A 40 0.27 -5.92 -0.81
CA GLU A 40 0.44 -4.74 0.03
C GLU A 40 1.39 -5.04 1.19
N VAL A 41 2.41 -4.19 1.33
CA VAL A 41 3.37 -4.23 2.44
C VAL A 41 2.77 -3.50 3.64
N LEU A 42 2.47 -4.25 4.68
CA LEU A 42 1.78 -3.75 5.86
C LEU A 42 2.71 -3.78 7.08
N VAL A 43 3.15 -2.62 7.55
CA VAL A 43 3.99 -2.51 8.75
C VAL A 43 3.31 -3.14 9.97
N ARG A 44 4.12 -3.78 10.80
CA ARG A 44 3.72 -4.35 12.10
C ARG A 44 4.74 -3.98 13.16
N GLY A 45 4.26 -3.53 14.30
CA GLY A 45 5.09 -3.49 15.49
C GLY A 45 5.24 -4.90 16.07
N THR A 46 6.40 -5.20 16.64
CA THR A 46 6.66 -6.49 17.29
C THR A 46 7.21 -6.27 18.68
N HIS A 47 6.66 -6.98 19.67
CA HIS A 47 7.17 -6.97 21.03
C HIS A 47 7.07 -8.36 21.64
N ARG A 48 8.20 -9.02 21.90
CA ARG A 48 8.29 -10.43 22.33
C ARG A 48 7.63 -11.33 21.26
N ARG A 49 6.43 -11.86 21.52
CA ARG A 49 5.66 -12.69 20.54
C ARG A 49 4.35 -12.01 20.12
N ASN A 50 4.13 -10.76 20.53
CA ASN A 50 2.92 -10.03 20.22
C ASN A 50 3.13 -9.15 19.00
N ILE A 51 2.13 -9.13 18.12
CA ILE A 51 2.04 -8.18 17.01
C ILE A 51 1.29 -6.95 17.50
N VAL A 52 1.84 -5.78 17.26
CA VAL A 52 1.23 -4.48 17.53
C VAL A 52 0.76 -3.88 16.19
N PRO A 53 -0.54 -3.67 16.01
CA PRO A 53 -1.06 -3.14 14.76
C PRO A 53 -0.67 -1.66 14.56
N PRO A 54 -0.56 -1.19 13.31
CA PRO A 54 -0.04 0.14 12.98
C PRO A 54 -0.86 1.29 13.60
N ASN A 55 -2.18 1.16 13.71
CA ASN A 55 -3.04 2.16 14.33
C ASN A 55 -2.74 2.43 15.82
N CYS A 56 -1.89 1.61 16.46
CA CYS A 56 -1.46 1.85 17.83
C CYS A 56 -0.25 2.78 17.94
N PHE A 57 0.53 2.99 16.87
CA PHE A 57 1.81 3.71 16.96
C PHE A 57 2.09 4.68 15.81
N ILE A 58 1.43 4.55 14.65
CA ILE A 58 1.71 5.40 13.48
C ILE A 58 1.51 6.87 13.80
N SER A 59 0.35 7.28 14.32
CA SER A 59 0.06 8.70 14.61
C SER A 59 1.09 9.32 15.56
N GLN A 60 1.54 8.58 16.58
CA GLN A 60 2.59 9.03 17.47
C GLN A 60 3.94 9.20 16.74
N LEU A 61 4.26 8.30 15.80
CA LEU A 61 5.50 8.41 15.01
C LEU A 61 5.43 9.56 14.00
N GLU A 62 4.26 9.88 13.47
CA GLU A 62 4.05 11.05 12.62
C GLU A 62 4.26 12.35 13.41
N GLU A 63 3.66 12.47 14.60
CA GLU A 63 3.82 13.63 15.49
C GLU A 63 5.27 13.87 15.91
N THR A 64 6.05 12.80 16.09
CA THR A 64 7.44 12.87 16.57
C THR A 64 8.49 12.86 15.45
N GLY A 65 8.08 12.72 14.19
CA GLY A 65 8.99 12.52 13.05
C GLY A 65 9.60 11.11 12.96
N GLY A 66 9.26 10.22 13.89
CA GLY A 66 9.74 8.82 13.89
C GLY A 66 9.24 8.01 12.69
N ILE A 67 8.20 8.50 12.00
CA ILE A 67 7.67 7.90 10.77
C ILE A 67 8.72 7.85 9.66
N LEU A 68 9.62 8.85 9.58
CA LEU A 68 10.66 8.91 8.54
C LEU A 68 11.64 7.74 8.64
N PRO A 69 12.41 7.55 9.74
CA PRO A 69 13.33 6.42 9.85
C PRO A 69 12.61 5.06 9.84
N MET A 70 11.39 4.99 10.35
CA MET A 70 10.60 3.76 10.29
C MET A 70 10.20 3.43 8.85
N GLY A 71 9.71 4.39 8.09
CA GLY A 71 9.33 4.22 6.69
C GLY A 71 10.51 3.80 5.81
N ASP A 72 11.65 4.49 5.94
CA ASP A 72 12.89 4.14 5.25
C ASP A 72 13.34 2.70 5.57
N TYR A 73 13.23 2.30 6.84
CA TYR A 73 13.54 0.93 7.26
C TYR A 73 12.60 -0.10 6.62
N VAL A 74 11.28 0.14 6.66
CA VAL A 74 10.27 -0.79 6.09
C VAL A 74 10.47 -0.90 4.57
N MET A 75 10.65 0.21 3.85
CA MET A 75 10.95 0.19 2.43
C MET A 75 12.22 -0.60 2.13
N ALA A 76 13.31 -0.35 2.85
CA ALA A 76 14.57 -1.07 2.65
C ALA A 76 14.42 -2.58 2.88
N GLN A 77 13.65 -3.02 3.88
CA GLN A 77 13.40 -4.44 4.13
C GLN A 77 12.47 -5.05 3.06
N ALA A 78 11.43 -4.35 2.65
CA ALA A 78 10.51 -4.78 1.59
C ALA A 78 11.25 -4.93 0.25
N PHE A 79 12.06 -3.95 -0.14
CA PHE A 79 12.84 -4.00 -1.37
C PHE A 79 13.87 -5.15 -1.36
N LYS A 80 14.57 -5.37 -0.23
CA LYS A 80 15.46 -6.53 -0.08
C LYS A 80 14.71 -7.86 -0.18
N PHE A 81 13.51 -7.95 0.37
CA PHE A 81 12.69 -9.15 0.26
C PHE A 81 12.29 -9.41 -1.19
N ILE A 82 11.75 -8.38 -1.88
CA ILE A 82 11.28 -8.48 -3.26
C ILE A 82 12.44 -8.79 -4.21
N ALA A 83 13.61 -8.17 -4.02
CA ALA A 83 14.79 -8.39 -4.84
C ALA A 83 15.35 -9.83 -4.79
N ARG A 84 15.05 -10.57 -3.71
CA ARG A 84 15.45 -11.97 -3.56
C ARG A 84 14.51 -12.96 -4.24
N GLN A 85 13.37 -12.48 -4.75
CA GLN A 85 12.44 -13.35 -5.46
C GLN A 85 12.99 -13.73 -6.86
N PRO A 86 12.58 -14.86 -7.45
CA PRO A 86 12.97 -15.23 -8.80
C PRO A 86 12.66 -14.13 -9.82
N GLN A 87 13.52 -13.94 -10.82
CA GLN A 87 13.38 -12.85 -11.77
C GLN A 87 12.03 -12.85 -12.49
N ALA A 88 11.54 -14.00 -12.92
CA ALA A 88 10.23 -14.14 -13.58
C ALA A 88 9.06 -13.63 -12.72
N LEU A 89 9.20 -13.69 -11.40
CA LEU A 89 8.19 -13.21 -10.44
C LEU A 89 8.42 -11.74 -10.04
N ARG A 90 9.51 -11.11 -10.51
CA ARG A 90 9.82 -9.69 -10.27
C ARG A 90 9.48 -8.80 -11.46
N GLU A 91 9.26 -9.38 -12.64
CA GLU A 91 9.07 -8.59 -13.87
C GLU A 91 7.69 -7.94 -13.97
N ASN A 92 6.66 -8.52 -13.33
CA ASN A 92 5.29 -8.00 -13.37
C ASN A 92 4.53 -7.97 -12.03
N PRO A 93 5.11 -8.27 -10.86
CA PRO A 93 4.35 -8.18 -9.62
C PRO A 93 4.11 -6.73 -9.25
N LEU A 94 2.95 -6.48 -8.67
CA LEU A 94 2.51 -5.19 -8.18
C LEU A 94 2.62 -5.14 -6.66
N PHE A 95 3.62 -4.46 -6.14
CA PHE A 95 3.74 -4.26 -4.69
C PHE A 95 3.31 -2.86 -4.30
N THR A 96 2.49 -2.77 -3.26
CA THR A 96 2.04 -1.49 -2.76
C THR A 96 2.64 -1.17 -1.39
N LEU A 97 2.94 0.11 -1.17
CA LEU A 97 3.48 0.63 0.09
C LEU A 97 2.75 1.91 0.49
N ASN A 98 2.32 1.96 1.74
CA ASN A 98 1.70 3.15 2.31
C ASN A 98 2.74 4.23 2.59
N ILE A 99 2.47 5.45 2.16
CA ILE A 99 3.32 6.63 2.34
C ILE A 99 2.52 7.73 3.04
N SER A 100 3.02 8.21 4.17
CA SER A 100 2.38 9.31 4.88
C SER A 100 2.74 10.67 4.28
N GLN A 101 1.90 11.67 4.52
CA GLN A 101 2.21 13.05 4.15
C GLN A 101 3.50 13.55 4.80
N VAL A 102 3.79 13.15 6.03
CA VAL A 102 5.03 13.52 6.73
C VAL A 102 6.27 13.04 5.97
N GLN A 103 6.19 11.86 5.34
CA GLN A 103 7.27 11.36 4.47
C GLN A 103 7.37 12.17 3.17
N LEU A 104 6.24 12.52 2.56
CA LEU A 104 6.22 13.34 1.36
C LEU A 104 6.65 14.79 1.59
N ASN A 105 6.55 15.31 2.81
CA ASN A 105 7.08 16.63 3.18
C ASN A 105 8.61 16.66 3.28
N ASP A 106 9.27 15.52 3.43
CA ASP A 106 10.72 15.43 3.40
C ASP A 106 11.22 15.50 1.95
N ALA A 107 11.91 16.58 1.59
CA ALA A 107 12.37 16.86 0.23
C ALA A 107 13.28 15.77 -0.37
N GLU A 108 13.91 14.94 0.46
CA GLU A 108 14.81 13.87 0.03
C GLU A 108 14.09 12.51 -0.09
N PHE A 109 12.79 12.45 0.16
CA PHE A 109 12.06 11.18 0.24
C PHE A 109 12.11 10.39 -1.08
N SER A 110 11.74 11.01 -2.20
CA SER A 110 11.77 10.37 -3.51
C SER A 110 13.16 9.89 -3.91
N SER A 111 14.18 10.73 -3.73
CA SER A 111 15.58 10.37 -3.98
C SER A 111 16.00 9.12 -3.20
N ARG A 112 15.69 9.09 -1.89
CA ARG A 112 16.04 7.94 -1.05
C ARG A 112 15.31 6.67 -1.47
N ALA A 113 14.02 6.76 -1.79
CA ALA A 113 13.23 5.62 -2.26
C ALA A 113 13.80 5.05 -3.56
N LEU A 114 14.08 5.91 -4.54
CA LEU A 114 14.65 5.52 -5.84
C LEU A 114 16.06 4.93 -5.71
N ASP A 115 16.91 5.51 -4.87
CA ASP A 115 18.23 4.99 -4.55
C ASP A 115 18.16 3.57 -3.94
N MET A 116 17.21 3.34 -3.03
CA MET A 116 16.99 2.01 -2.44
C MET A 116 16.54 0.99 -3.50
N MET A 117 15.66 1.37 -4.43
CA MET A 117 15.24 0.52 -5.54
C MET A 117 16.41 0.20 -6.46
N GLN A 118 17.18 1.19 -6.86
CA GLN A 118 18.35 1.03 -7.71
C GLN A 118 19.39 0.07 -7.08
N LYS A 119 19.71 0.25 -5.80
CA LYS A 119 20.64 -0.63 -5.05
C LYS A 119 20.18 -2.09 -4.99
N ASN A 120 18.88 -2.34 -5.11
CA ASN A 120 18.30 -3.67 -5.11
C ASN A 120 17.95 -4.19 -6.52
N ASN A 121 18.29 -3.46 -7.59
CA ASN A 121 17.96 -3.78 -8.98
C ASN A 121 16.45 -4.01 -9.19
N LEU A 122 15.62 -3.15 -8.61
CA LEU A 122 14.17 -3.18 -8.73
C LEU A 122 13.70 -2.12 -9.73
N SER A 123 12.70 -2.47 -10.53
CA SER A 123 12.05 -1.51 -11.42
C SER A 123 11.01 -0.69 -10.64
N PRO A 124 11.03 0.65 -10.69
CA PRO A 124 10.00 1.48 -10.09
C PRO A 124 8.58 1.12 -10.54
N ARG A 125 8.39 0.68 -11.78
CA ARG A 125 7.09 0.31 -12.37
C ARG A 125 6.39 -0.87 -11.68
N ASN A 126 7.09 -1.60 -10.82
CA ASN A 126 6.54 -2.72 -10.07
C ASN A 126 5.97 -2.28 -8.71
N PHE A 127 5.95 -0.97 -8.45
CA PHE A 127 5.52 -0.43 -7.17
C PHE A 127 4.41 0.60 -7.34
N ILE A 128 3.45 0.52 -6.43
CA ILE A 128 2.45 1.55 -6.21
C ILE A 128 2.72 2.16 -4.82
N PHE A 129 2.81 3.49 -4.75
CA PHE A 129 2.82 4.18 -3.48
C PHE A 129 1.41 4.68 -3.16
N GLU A 130 0.88 4.23 -2.03
CA GLU A 130 -0.47 4.52 -1.55
C GLU A 130 -0.46 5.73 -0.64
N ILE A 131 -1.26 6.72 -0.98
CA ILE A 131 -1.37 8.00 -0.28
C ILE A 131 -2.72 8.03 0.41
N THR A 132 -2.73 8.08 1.74
CA THR A 132 -3.97 8.08 2.53
C THR A 132 -4.51 9.48 2.74
N ASP A 133 -3.66 10.36 3.25
CA ASP A 133 -4.05 11.71 3.68
C ASP A 133 -3.06 12.75 3.16
N ILE A 134 -3.53 13.64 2.29
CA ILE A 134 -2.85 14.88 1.96
C ILE A 134 -3.81 16.03 2.27
N ILE A 135 -3.29 17.11 2.85
CA ILE A 135 -4.04 18.35 3.10
C ILE A 135 -4.45 18.95 1.74
N ASP A 136 -5.58 19.63 1.69
CA ASP A 136 -6.16 20.22 0.46
C ASP A 136 -5.21 21.15 -0.32
N THR A 137 -4.19 21.69 0.34
CA THR A 137 -3.12 22.46 -0.29
C THR A 137 -1.78 21.87 0.12
N PRO A 138 -1.24 20.90 -0.65
CA PRO A 138 0.04 20.26 -0.32
C PRO A 138 1.20 21.26 -0.42
N GLU A 139 2.21 21.07 0.40
CA GLU A 139 3.48 21.83 0.32
C GLU A 139 4.20 21.51 -1.00
N GLU A 140 5.07 22.42 -1.42
CA GLU A 140 5.85 22.28 -2.66
C GLU A 140 6.69 21.00 -2.66
N SER A 141 7.26 20.60 -1.52
CA SER A 141 8.00 19.35 -1.34
C SER A 141 7.17 18.11 -1.65
N VAL A 142 5.89 18.10 -1.25
CA VAL A 142 4.95 16.99 -1.57
C VAL A 142 4.78 16.88 -3.08
N CYS A 143 4.47 17.99 -3.76
CA CYS A 143 4.30 18.00 -5.21
C CYS A 143 5.57 17.54 -5.93
N GLN A 144 6.74 18.07 -5.52
CA GLN A 144 8.03 17.68 -6.10
C GLN A 144 8.34 16.19 -5.91
N ASN A 145 8.06 15.62 -4.73
CA ASN A 145 8.24 14.19 -4.49
C ASN A 145 7.29 13.34 -5.35
N LEU A 146 6.02 13.72 -5.46
CA LEU A 146 5.04 13.01 -6.29
C LEU A 146 5.43 13.04 -7.78
N ASP A 147 5.87 14.20 -8.29
CA ASP A 147 6.39 14.35 -9.65
C ASP A 147 7.58 13.43 -9.90
N GLN A 148 8.60 13.48 -9.04
CA GLN A 148 9.82 12.68 -9.17
C GLN A 148 9.54 11.17 -9.12
N LEU A 149 8.63 10.72 -8.25
CA LEU A 149 8.21 9.32 -8.16
C LEU A 149 7.51 8.88 -9.44
N SER A 150 6.56 9.68 -9.92
CA SER A 150 5.82 9.40 -11.15
C SER A 150 6.73 9.40 -12.39
N GLU A 151 7.60 10.39 -12.54
CA GLU A 151 8.59 10.46 -13.64
C GLU A 151 9.55 9.26 -13.65
N ALA A 152 9.91 8.73 -12.48
CA ALA A 152 10.70 7.52 -12.37
C ALA A 152 9.93 6.24 -12.73
N GLY A 153 8.59 6.33 -12.81
CA GLY A 153 7.69 5.24 -13.16
C GLY A 153 7.09 4.50 -11.98
N ILE A 154 7.22 5.01 -10.75
CA ILE A 154 6.42 4.54 -9.63
C ILE A 154 4.98 4.97 -9.87
N GLN A 155 4.04 4.05 -9.69
CA GLN A 155 2.62 4.33 -9.79
C GLN A 155 2.09 4.86 -8.45
N LEU A 156 1.13 5.76 -8.50
CA LEU A 156 0.53 6.37 -7.33
C LEU A 156 -0.91 5.90 -7.16
N ALA A 157 -1.36 5.74 -5.93
CA ALA A 157 -2.73 5.40 -5.59
C ALA A 157 -3.28 6.30 -4.49
N TRP A 158 -4.52 6.74 -4.63
CA TRP A 158 -5.30 7.22 -3.49
C TRP A 158 -5.88 6.02 -2.75
N ASP A 159 -5.56 5.92 -1.45
CA ASP A 159 -6.07 4.87 -0.57
C ASP A 159 -7.29 5.36 0.25
N GLY A 160 -8.10 4.41 0.72
CA GLY A 160 -9.23 4.66 1.60
C GLY A 160 -10.39 5.42 0.95
N ILE A 161 -10.59 5.30 -0.35
CA ILE A 161 -11.69 5.98 -1.07
C ILE A 161 -12.99 5.23 -0.80
N ASP A 162 -13.94 5.92 -0.14
CA ASP A 162 -15.23 5.37 0.31
C ASP A 162 -16.45 5.98 -0.39
N SER A 163 -16.26 7.09 -1.09
CA SER A 163 -17.34 7.86 -1.73
C SER A 163 -16.85 8.63 -2.95
N LEU A 164 -17.79 8.98 -3.84
CA LEU A 164 -17.52 9.82 -5.01
C LEU A 164 -17.06 11.23 -4.60
N GLU A 165 -17.52 11.74 -3.46
CA GLU A 165 -17.09 13.03 -2.92
C GLU A 165 -15.64 12.99 -2.50
N THR A 166 -15.24 11.98 -1.71
CA THR A 166 -13.84 11.73 -1.33
C THR A 166 -12.96 11.58 -2.56
N LEU A 167 -13.39 10.77 -3.54
CA LEU A 167 -12.66 10.58 -4.79
C LEU A 167 -12.39 11.90 -5.52
N LYS A 168 -13.44 12.70 -5.74
CA LYS A 168 -13.31 13.97 -6.46
C LYS A 168 -12.42 14.97 -5.72
N SER A 169 -12.50 15.04 -4.39
CA SER A 169 -11.64 15.90 -3.59
C SER A 169 -10.16 15.48 -3.71
N ARG A 170 -9.88 14.18 -3.68
CA ARG A 170 -8.51 13.66 -3.83
C ARG A 170 -7.94 13.87 -5.23
N LEU A 171 -8.71 13.61 -6.26
CA LEU A 171 -8.30 13.85 -7.65
C LEU A 171 -8.11 15.34 -7.97
N ALA A 172 -8.77 16.24 -7.25
CA ALA A 172 -8.53 17.69 -7.38
C ALA A 172 -7.16 18.11 -6.81
N ILE A 173 -6.59 17.34 -5.87
CA ILE A 173 -5.26 17.57 -5.31
C ILE A 173 -4.19 17.01 -6.26
N TRP A 174 -4.34 15.74 -6.65
CA TRP A 174 -3.38 15.01 -7.48
C TRP A 174 -4.04 13.90 -8.28
N THR A 175 -3.68 13.75 -9.55
CA THR A 175 -4.13 12.64 -10.38
C THR A 175 -3.23 11.42 -10.11
N THR A 176 -3.85 10.25 -9.93
CA THR A 176 -3.15 8.99 -9.63
C THR A 176 -3.42 7.92 -10.70
N ASP A 177 -2.58 6.88 -10.73
CA ASP A 177 -2.73 5.74 -11.63
C ASP A 177 -3.77 4.73 -11.11
N TYR A 178 -3.94 4.68 -9.78
CA TYR A 178 -4.84 3.76 -9.09
C TYR A 178 -5.73 4.47 -8.07
N ILE A 179 -6.89 3.87 -7.85
CA ILE A 179 -7.78 4.17 -6.73
C ILE A 179 -7.96 2.90 -5.90
N LYS A 180 -7.67 2.97 -4.61
CA LYS A 180 -8.01 1.90 -3.66
C LYS A 180 -9.34 2.22 -2.99
N LEU A 181 -10.35 1.39 -3.28
CA LEU A 181 -11.66 1.52 -2.67
C LEU A 181 -11.72 0.79 -1.33
N ASP A 182 -12.13 1.53 -0.30
CA ASP A 182 -12.31 0.98 1.05
C ASP A 182 -13.38 -0.14 1.07
N ARG A 183 -13.19 -1.10 1.95
CA ARG A 183 -14.11 -2.23 2.16
C ARG A 183 -15.57 -1.82 2.41
N SER A 184 -15.83 -0.61 2.94
CA SER A 184 -17.19 -0.10 3.14
C SER A 184 -17.95 0.03 1.82
N CYS A 185 -17.27 0.18 0.70
CA CYS A 185 -17.83 0.18 -0.65
C CYS A 185 -18.56 -1.12 -1.01
N LEU A 186 -18.17 -2.25 -0.41
CA LEU A 186 -18.79 -3.57 -0.64
C LEU A 186 -20.01 -3.85 0.26
N THR A 187 -20.36 -2.97 1.17
CA THR A 187 -21.51 -3.16 2.06
C THR A 187 -22.83 -2.99 1.29
N ALA A 188 -23.87 -3.70 1.71
CA ALA A 188 -25.19 -3.63 1.09
C ALA A 188 -25.77 -2.20 1.03
N GLY A 189 -25.40 -1.34 1.99
CA GLY A 189 -25.86 0.07 2.02
C GLY A 189 -25.13 1.00 1.07
N ASN A 190 -23.95 0.61 0.59
CA ASN A 190 -23.08 1.46 -0.23
C ASN A 190 -22.88 0.95 -1.66
N ILE A 191 -23.19 -0.32 -1.93
CA ILE A 191 -22.82 -0.98 -3.20
C ILE A 191 -23.36 -0.24 -4.44
N GLU A 192 -24.58 0.28 -4.41
CA GLU A 192 -25.13 1.05 -5.54
C GLU A 192 -24.42 2.39 -5.75
N LYS A 193 -24.03 3.07 -4.66
CA LYS A 193 -23.21 4.30 -4.76
C LYS A 193 -21.81 3.99 -5.28
N THR A 194 -21.27 2.84 -4.91
CA THR A 194 -19.99 2.35 -5.42
C THR A 194 -20.06 2.12 -6.92
N PHE A 195 -21.13 1.57 -7.45
CA PHE A 195 -21.29 1.39 -8.90
C PHE A 195 -21.28 2.73 -9.64
N LEU A 196 -21.99 3.74 -9.14
CA LEU A 196 -21.95 5.09 -9.71
C LEU A 196 -20.54 5.71 -9.65
N MET A 197 -19.80 5.45 -8.58
CA MET A 197 -18.41 5.90 -8.47
C MET A 197 -17.49 5.17 -9.46
N LEU A 198 -17.68 3.86 -9.64
CA LEU A 198 -16.92 3.06 -10.61
C LEU A 198 -17.22 3.50 -12.07
N ASP A 199 -18.48 3.84 -12.39
CA ASP A 199 -18.83 4.39 -13.69
C ASP A 199 -18.03 5.68 -13.95
N TYR A 200 -17.95 6.58 -12.97
CA TYR A 200 -17.14 7.79 -13.07
C TYR A 200 -15.64 7.49 -13.22
N ILE A 201 -15.09 6.52 -12.45
CA ILE A 201 -13.67 6.13 -12.54
C ILE A 201 -13.35 5.56 -13.94
N ASN A 202 -14.26 4.75 -14.51
CA ASN A 202 -14.09 4.20 -15.85
C ASN A 202 -14.05 5.29 -16.94
N GLU A 203 -14.78 6.42 -16.77
CA GLU A 203 -14.73 7.55 -17.70
C GLU A 203 -13.37 8.27 -17.71
N ILE A 204 -12.63 8.22 -16.59
CA ILE A 204 -11.34 8.90 -16.46
C ILE A 204 -10.14 7.94 -16.58
N ASP A 205 -10.38 6.66 -16.92
CA ASP A 205 -9.38 5.61 -17.22
C ASP A 205 -8.33 5.41 -16.10
N ILE A 206 -8.80 5.32 -14.85
CA ILE A 206 -7.96 5.00 -13.68
C ILE A 206 -8.24 3.56 -13.25
N ASP A 207 -7.20 2.78 -12.97
CA ASP A 207 -7.34 1.41 -12.48
C ASP A 207 -7.79 1.38 -11.00
N VAL A 208 -8.55 0.34 -10.63
CA VAL A 208 -9.13 0.19 -9.29
C VAL A 208 -8.61 -1.06 -8.61
N ILE A 209 -8.23 -0.92 -7.34
CA ILE A 209 -8.02 -2.02 -6.39
C ILE A 209 -9.12 -1.95 -5.35
N ILE A 210 -9.94 -2.99 -5.21
CA ILE A 210 -10.99 -3.06 -4.19
C ILE A 210 -10.51 -3.82 -2.96
N GLU A 211 -10.72 -3.24 -1.78
CA GLU A 211 -10.41 -3.87 -0.50
C GLU A 211 -11.61 -4.63 0.10
N GLY A 212 -11.31 -5.55 1.02
CA GLY A 212 -12.33 -6.24 1.80
C GLY A 212 -13.17 -7.23 0.99
N VAL A 213 -12.64 -7.83 -0.06
CA VAL A 213 -13.32 -8.88 -0.81
C VAL A 213 -13.46 -10.13 0.07
N GLU A 214 -14.69 -10.48 0.47
CA GLU A 214 -14.97 -11.58 1.39
C GLU A 214 -15.68 -12.77 0.74
N ASN A 215 -16.28 -12.58 -0.44
CA ASN A 215 -17.06 -13.61 -1.11
C ASN A 215 -17.10 -13.42 -2.63
N TYR A 216 -17.54 -14.46 -3.33
CA TYR A 216 -17.62 -14.45 -4.81
C TYR A 216 -18.68 -13.47 -5.36
N THR A 217 -19.68 -13.07 -4.56
CA THR A 217 -20.65 -12.05 -4.97
C THR A 217 -19.97 -10.70 -5.11
N HIS A 218 -19.06 -10.36 -4.19
CA HIS A 218 -18.22 -9.17 -4.31
C HIS A 218 -17.40 -9.21 -5.59
N VAL A 219 -16.70 -10.31 -5.87
CA VAL A 219 -15.89 -10.47 -7.10
C VAL A 219 -16.75 -10.28 -8.35
N SER A 220 -17.90 -10.97 -8.43
CA SER A 220 -18.80 -10.87 -9.58
C SER A 220 -19.37 -9.46 -9.79
N ALA A 221 -19.65 -8.74 -8.70
CA ALA A 221 -20.14 -7.37 -8.76
C ALA A 221 -19.04 -6.45 -9.30
N MET A 222 -17.84 -6.53 -8.75
CA MET A 222 -16.70 -5.69 -9.13
C MET A 222 -16.26 -5.91 -10.57
N LEU A 223 -16.15 -7.17 -11.02
CA LEU A 223 -15.81 -7.50 -12.41
C LEU A 223 -16.81 -6.91 -13.43
N ARG A 224 -18.12 -6.90 -13.12
CA ARG A 224 -19.15 -6.32 -14.01
C ARG A 224 -19.01 -4.80 -14.17
N HIS A 225 -18.38 -4.13 -13.22
CA HIS A 225 -18.11 -2.69 -13.25
C HIS A 225 -16.64 -2.36 -13.59
N GLY A 226 -15.91 -3.31 -14.21
CA GLY A 226 -14.57 -3.07 -14.75
C GLY A 226 -13.42 -3.16 -13.76
N VAL A 227 -13.69 -3.45 -12.47
CA VAL A 227 -12.61 -3.59 -11.46
C VAL A 227 -11.81 -4.85 -11.73
N LYS A 228 -10.50 -4.68 -11.92
CA LYS A 228 -9.58 -5.77 -12.27
C LYS A 228 -8.91 -6.41 -11.05
N TYR A 229 -8.63 -5.62 -10.01
CA TYR A 229 -7.78 -6.00 -8.90
C TYR A 229 -8.50 -5.90 -7.57
N GLY A 230 -8.15 -6.79 -6.64
CA GLY A 230 -8.73 -6.75 -5.31
C GLY A 230 -7.95 -7.55 -4.29
N GLN A 231 -8.20 -7.21 -3.04
CA GLN A 231 -7.67 -7.90 -1.87
C GLN A 231 -8.75 -8.12 -0.82
N GLY A 232 -8.60 -9.15 -0.01
CA GLY A 232 -9.57 -9.45 1.04
C GLY A 232 -9.50 -10.88 1.54
N PHE A 233 -10.29 -11.17 2.55
CA PHE A 233 -10.25 -12.45 3.26
C PHE A 233 -10.78 -13.65 2.45
N LEU A 234 -11.44 -13.39 1.32
CA LEU A 234 -11.76 -14.44 0.36
C LEU A 234 -10.49 -15.09 -0.17
N PHE A 235 -9.44 -14.32 -0.41
CA PHE A 235 -8.18 -14.76 -0.98
C PHE A 235 -7.16 -15.09 0.10
N SER A 236 -6.80 -14.09 0.91
CA SER A 236 -5.84 -14.23 2.00
C SER A 236 -5.98 -13.10 3.03
N ARG A 237 -5.66 -13.41 4.27
CA ARG A 237 -5.32 -12.39 5.28
C ARG A 237 -3.89 -11.89 5.05
N PRO A 238 -3.48 -10.76 5.68
CA PRO A 238 -2.06 -10.43 5.76
C PRO A 238 -1.26 -11.59 6.35
N ILE A 239 -0.21 -12.02 5.66
CA ILE A 239 0.63 -13.20 6.01
C ILE A 239 2.10 -12.81 6.12
N SER A 240 2.92 -13.66 6.75
CA SER A 240 4.36 -13.40 6.86
C SER A 240 5.04 -13.44 5.49
N LYS A 241 6.20 -12.80 5.40
CA LYS A 241 7.06 -12.80 4.20
C LYS A 241 7.37 -14.21 3.71
N GLU A 242 7.66 -15.10 4.64
CA GLU A 242 7.99 -16.50 4.37
C GLU A 242 6.79 -17.23 3.77
N HIS A 243 5.59 -17.02 4.34
CA HIS A 243 4.37 -17.63 3.86
C HIS A 243 3.98 -17.07 2.48
N PHE A 244 4.08 -15.75 2.29
CA PHE A 244 3.84 -15.12 0.99
C PHE A 244 4.77 -15.68 -0.09
N HIS A 245 6.07 -15.84 0.22
CA HIS A 245 7.02 -16.47 -0.68
C HIS A 245 6.66 -17.90 -1.04
N GLN A 246 6.27 -18.72 -0.05
CA GLN A 246 5.92 -20.13 -0.25
C GLN A 246 4.66 -20.31 -1.11
N GLU A 247 3.64 -19.48 -0.90
CA GLU A 247 2.35 -19.63 -1.56
C GLU A 247 2.31 -18.99 -2.94
N TYR A 248 2.96 -17.84 -3.13
CA TYR A 248 2.74 -17.01 -4.31
C TYR A 248 4.00 -16.69 -5.12
N MET A 249 5.18 -16.93 -4.57
CA MET A 249 6.45 -16.57 -5.21
C MET A 249 7.30 -17.78 -5.63
N GLN A 250 6.78 -18.99 -5.52
CA GLN A 250 7.44 -20.17 -6.09
C GLN A 250 6.93 -20.39 -7.52
N PRO A 251 7.81 -20.76 -8.49
CA PRO A 251 7.35 -21.14 -9.82
C PRO A 251 6.40 -22.34 -9.69
N GLU A 252 5.31 -22.32 -10.45
CA GLU A 252 4.42 -23.48 -10.56
C GLU A 252 5.24 -24.75 -10.89
N ARG A 253 5.03 -25.79 -10.10
CA ARG A 253 5.71 -27.09 -10.27
C ARG A 253 5.19 -27.84 -11.48
#